data_4c247795dd4225824cb1003abe130b8f
#
_entry.id   4c247795dd4225824cb1003abe130b8f
#
_cell.length_a   1.000
_cell.length_b   1.000
_cell.length_c   1.000
_cell.angle_alpha   90.00
_cell.angle_beta   90.00
_cell.angle_gamma   90.00
#
_symmetry.space_group_name_H-M   'P 1'
#
loop_
_entity.id
_entity.type
_entity.pdbx_description
1 polymer ?
#
loop_
_entity_poly.entity_id
_entity_poly.type
_entity_poly.pdbx_seq_one_letter_code
_entity_poly.pdbx_strand_id
1 'polypeptide(L)' 'MDDIETKLILAKYQVENIICLIKGNPYEQYMFMHLNPIKYELERQLKLLDNESSLD' A
#
# COMPACT_ATOMS: atom_id res chain seq x y z
N MET A 1 14.63 9.99 -12.48
CA MET A 1 14.29 9.45 -11.27
C MET A 1 12.82 9.51 -11.01
N ASP A 2 12.26 8.43 -10.67
CA ASP A 2 10.84 8.39 -10.53
C ASP A 2 10.43 8.34 -9.08
N ASP A 3 10.02 9.46 -8.59
CA ASP A 3 9.62 9.56 -7.21
C ASP A 3 8.28 8.90 -6.95
N ILE A 4 7.46 8.73 -7.98
CA ILE A 4 6.15 8.13 -7.79
C ILE A 4 6.28 6.68 -7.37
N GLU A 5 7.12 5.92 -8.05
CA GLU A 5 7.31 4.52 -7.70
C GLU A 5 7.88 4.38 -6.30
N THR A 6 8.87 5.18 -5.97
CA THR A 6 9.47 5.13 -4.65
C THR A 6 8.44 5.46 -3.58
N LYS A 7 7.64 6.48 -3.82
CA LYS A 7 6.61 6.88 -2.85
C LYS A 7 5.57 5.80 -2.67
N LEU A 8 5.20 5.11 -3.75
CA LEU A 8 4.23 4.04 -3.65
C LEU A 8 4.77 2.87 -2.83
N ILE A 9 6.03 2.52 -3.05
CA ILE A 9 6.65 1.45 -2.30
C ILE A 9 6.71 1.79 -0.82
N LEU A 10 7.13 3.00 -0.50
CA LEU A 10 7.21 3.43 0.88
C LEU A 10 5.83 3.50 1.53
N ALA A 11 4.85 4.00 0.79
CA ALA A 11 3.50 4.08 1.32
C ALA A 11 2.94 2.69 1.61
N LYS A 12 3.22 1.75 0.72
CA LYS A 12 2.75 0.38 0.93
C LYS A 12 3.35 -0.20 2.22
N TYR A 13 4.65 -0.02 2.42
CA TYR A 13 5.27 -0.52 3.64
C TYR A 13 4.71 0.16 4.88
N GLN A 14 4.43 1.46 4.80
CA GLN A 14 3.85 2.16 5.94
C GLN A 14 2.45 1.65 6.26
N VAL A 15 1.64 1.40 5.25
CA VAL A 15 0.31 0.85 5.48
C VAL A 15 0.41 -0.52 6.11
N GLU A 16 1.30 -1.37 5.61
CA GLU A 16 1.49 -2.71 6.19
C GLU A 16 1.95 -2.61 7.64
N ASN A 17 2.81 -1.66 7.93
CA ASN A 17 3.27 -1.47 9.29
C ASN A 17 2.13 -1.03 10.20
N ILE A 18 1.28 -0.13 9.73
CA ILE A 18 0.15 0.31 10.51
C ILE A 18 -0.80 -0.86 10.77
N ILE A 19 -1.05 -1.69 9.76
CA ILE A 19 -1.90 -2.85 9.93
C ILE A 19 -1.37 -3.76 11.03
N CYS A 20 -0.05 -3.90 11.10
CA CYS A 20 0.56 -4.68 12.16
C CYS A 20 0.39 -4.05 13.53
N LEU A 21 0.55 -2.73 13.58
CA LEU A 21 0.53 -2.03 14.86
C LEU A 21 -0.85 -1.91 15.47
N ILE A 22 -1.90 -1.99 14.65
CA ILE A 22 -3.25 -1.87 15.17
C ILE A 22 -3.80 -3.19 15.73
N LYS A 23 -3.05 -4.27 15.61
CA LYS A 23 -3.52 -5.55 16.12
C LYS A 23 -3.71 -5.45 17.61
N GLY A 24 -4.88 -5.93 18.07
CA GLY A 24 -5.25 -5.80 19.48
C GLY A 24 -5.91 -4.50 19.85
N ASN A 25 -5.99 -3.56 18.93
CA ASN A 25 -6.67 -2.30 19.18
C ASN A 25 -8.19 -2.54 19.19
N PRO A 26 -8.94 -1.85 20.10
CA PRO A 26 -10.39 -2.04 20.14
C PRO A 26 -11.11 -1.75 18.83
N TYR A 27 -10.51 -0.90 17.98
CA TYR A 27 -11.10 -0.57 16.69
C TYR A 27 -10.34 -1.19 15.53
N GLU A 28 -9.66 -2.29 15.78
CA GLU A 28 -8.80 -2.92 14.78
C GLU A 28 -9.55 -3.24 13.50
N GLN A 29 -10.74 -3.84 13.62
CA GLN A 29 -11.48 -4.21 12.43
C GLN A 29 -11.87 -2.99 11.59
N TYR A 30 -12.34 -1.95 12.26
CA TYR A 30 -12.71 -0.73 11.55
C TYR A 30 -11.52 -0.16 10.77
N MET A 31 -10.39 -0.06 11.45
CA MET A 31 -9.20 0.50 10.82
C MET A 31 -8.69 -0.39 9.70
N PHE A 32 -8.70 -1.71 9.92
CA PHE A 32 -8.24 -2.63 8.90
C PHE A 32 -9.11 -2.53 7.64
N MET A 33 -10.41 -2.39 7.81
CA MET A 33 -11.31 -2.29 6.67
C MET A 33 -11.04 -1.05 5.83
N HIS A 34 -10.46 -0.03 6.43
CA HIS A 34 -10.09 1.16 5.67
C HIS A 34 -8.68 1.07 5.10
N LEU A 35 -7.77 0.45 5.83
CA LEU A 35 -6.38 0.34 5.40
C LEU A 35 -6.20 -0.71 4.31
N ASN A 36 -6.98 -1.79 4.38
CA ASN A 36 -6.81 -2.89 3.43
C ASN A 36 -7.08 -2.45 1.99
N PRO A 37 -8.17 -1.73 1.71
CA PRO A 37 -8.36 -1.22 0.34
C PRO A 37 -7.25 -0.29 -0.12
N ILE A 38 -6.72 0.51 0.79
CA ILE A 38 -5.64 1.41 0.44
C ILE A 38 -4.40 0.60 0.06
N LYS A 39 -4.10 -0.45 0.83
CA LYS A 39 -2.97 -1.31 0.52
C LYS A 39 -3.12 -1.92 -0.87
N TYR A 40 -4.29 -2.43 -1.19
CA TYR A 40 -4.51 -3.02 -2.51
C TYR A 40 -4.43 -1.99 -3.62
N GLU A 41 -4.88 -0.78 -3.36
CA GLU A 41 -4.79 0.27 -4.36
C GLU A 41 -3.32 0.62 -4.65
N LEU A 42 -2.50 0.67 -3.60
CA LEU A 42 -1.07 0.93 -3.78
C LEU A 42 -0.42 -0.18 -4.59
N GLU A 43 -0.79 -1.43 -4.29
CA GLU A 43 -0.25 -2.56 -5.05
C GLU A 43 -0.69 -2.51 -6.51
N ARG A 44 -1.94 -2.12 -6.75
CA ARG A 44 -2.43 -2.01 -8.11
C ARG A 44 -1.65 -0.97 -8.90
N GLN A 45 -1.40 0.18 -8.27
CA GLN A 45 -0.66 1.23 -8.97
C GLN A 45 0.78 0.82 -9.25
N LEU A 46 1.40 0.10 -8.32
CA LEU A 46 2.75 -0.40 -8.55
C LEU A 46 2.77 -1.39 -9.69
N LYS A 47 1.76 -2.25 -9.77
CA LYS A 47 1.68 -3.21 -10.85
C LYS A 47 1.51 -2.52 -12.20
N LEU A 48 0.73 -1.45 -12.24
CA LEU A 48 0.56 -0.71 -13.48
C LEU A 48 1.87 -0.09 -13.94
N LEU A 49 2.65 0.43 -13.02
CA LEU A 49 3.95 0.98 -13.36
C LEU A 49 4.88 -0.09 -13.90
N ASP A 50 4.87 -1.28 -13.29
CA ASP A 50 5.67 -2.38 -13.78
C ASP A 50 5.26 -2.77 -15.20
N ASN A 51 3.96 -2.84 -15.44
CA ASN A 51 3.50 -3.19 -16.77
C ASN A 51 3.92 -2.17 -17.81
N GLU A 52 3.86 -0.90 -17.45
CA GLU A 52 4.30 0.13 -18.37
C GLU A 52 5.79 0.00 -18.67
N SER A 53 6.58 -0.29 -17.62
CA SER A 53 8.00 -0.48 -17.82
C SER A 53 8.30 -1.66 -18.73
N SER A 54 7.53 -2.72 -18.58
CA SER A 54 7.82 -3.93 -19.34
C SER A 54 7.39 -3.81 -20.80
N LEU A 55 6.58 -2.82 -21.13
CA LEU A 55 6.19 -2.59 -22.52
C LEU A 55 7.28 -1.90 -23.29
N ASP A 56 8.19 -1.29 -22.63
CA ASP A 56 9.31 -0.63 -23.30
C ASP A 56 10.40 -1.63 -23.66
#